data_9827114ffcde4d858541538b8127a54a
#
_entry.id   9827114ffcde4d858541538b8127a54a
#
_cell.length_a   1.000
_cell.length_b   1.000
_cell.length_c   1.000
_cell.angle_alpha   90.00
_cell.angle_beta   90.00
_cell.angle_gamma   90.00
#
_symmetry.space_group_name_H-M   'P 1'
#
loop_
_entity.id
_entity.type
_entity.pdbx_description
1 polymer ?
#
loop_
_entity_poly.entity_id
_entity_poly.type
_entity_poly.pdbx_seq_one_letter_code
_entity_poly.pdbx_strand_id
1 'polypeptide(L)'
;MLFAAAIAHAQPARVQAAPSASHPLLGIWTLSIPQLSCSETYHFRGDGTMLVKSKEEVSESEFTITEKPSTKGFYKLEDKIVKDNGKQDCSGEITKVGSRVTNYVRFHPSGARFVMCEEESMATCIGPFERAPAQGI
;
A
#
# COMPACT_ATOMS: atom_id res chain seq x y z
N MET A 1 7.73 -27.24 48.26
CA MET A 1 6.99 -27.09 46.98
C MET A 1 7.21 -25.67 46.49
N LEU A 2 8.04 -25.49 45.48
CA LEU A 2 8.26 -24.22 44.83
C LEU A 2 7.22 -24.09 43.72
N PHE A 3 6.22 -23.20 43.90
CA PHE A 3 5.36 -22.80 42.82
C PHE A 3 6.13 -21.81 41.94
N ALA A 4 6.56 -22.27 40.78
CA ALA A 4 7.05 -21.35 39.74
C ALA A 4 5.85 -20.58 39.22
N ALA A 5 5.72 -19.34 39.60
CA ALA A 5 4.75 -18.43 38.97
C ALA A 5 5.19 -18.24 37.51
N ALA A 6 4.40 -18.79 36.57
CA ALA A 6 4.57 -18.50 35.17
C ALA A 6 4.27 -17.01 34.95
N ILE A 7 5.31 -16.22 34.72
CA ILE A 7 5.14 -14.83 34.31
C ILE A 7 4.63 -14.86 32.88
N ALA A 8 3.34 -14.58 32.70
CA ALA A 8 2.79 -14.38 31.37
C ALA A 8 3.39 -13.09 30.80
N HIS A 9 4.34 -13.23 29.90
CA HIS A 9 4.83 -12.10 29.12
C HIS A 9 3.74 -11.73 28.12
N ALA A 10 3.08 -10.59 28.34
CA ALA A 10 2.28 -9.97 27.31
C ALA A 10 3.21 -9.66 26.12
N GLN A 11 3.01 -10.31 24.99
CA GLN A 11 3.76 -9.98 23.79
C GLN A 11 3.43 -8.52 23.42
N PRO A 12 4.44 -7.66 23.21
CA PRO A 12 4.17 -6.33 22.71
C PRO A 12 3.44 -6.45 21.38
N ALA A 13 2.46 -5.59 21.17
CA ALA A 13 1.77 -5.48 19.88
C ALA A 13 2.84 -5.47 18.79
N ARG A 14 2.72 -6.37 17.81
CA ARG A 14 3.68 -6.45 16.72
C ARG A 14 3.69 -5.12 16.00
N VAL A 15 4.78 -4.37 16.15
CA VAL A 15 5.08 -3.27 15.25
C VAL A 15 5.29 -3.91 13.88
N GLN A 16 4.45 -3.55 12.91
CA GLN A 16 4.61 -4.05 11.56
C GLN A 16 5.97 -3.62 11.05
N ALA A 17 6.76 -4.58 10.57
CA ALA A 17 8.07 -4.28 10.03
C ALA A 17 7.94 -3.40 8.79
N ALA A 18 8.71 -2.30 8.76
CA ALA A 18 8.85 -1.49 7.56
C ALA A 18 9.42 -2.32 6.39
N PRO A 19 9.09 -2.02 5.13
CA PRO A 19 9.67 -2.70 3.98
C PRO A 19 11.18 -2.48 3.94
N SER A 20 11.92 -3.37 3.25
CA SER A 20 13.34 -3.15 3.04
C SER A 20 13.56 -1.88 2.21
N ALA A 21 14.67 -1.18 2.43
CA ALA A 21 15.01 0.06 1.74
C ALA A 21 15.13 -0.11 0.21
N SER A 22 15.32 -1.34 -0.27
CA SER A 22 15.45 -1.68 -1.68
C SER A 22 14.16 -2.28 -2.28
N HIS A 23 13.06 -2.30 -1.53
CA HIS A 23 11.82 -2.88 -2.04
C HIS A 23 11.34 -2.13 -3.29
N PRO A 24 10.95 -2.82 -4.38
CA PRO A 24 10.58 -2.17 -5.65
C PRO A 24 9.32 -1.32 -5.55
N LEU A 25 8.47 -1.49 -4.52
CA LEU A 25 7.27 -0.67 -4.35
C LEU A 25 7.57 0.75 -3.87
N LEU A 26 8.70 0.96 -3.20
CA LEU A 26 9.00 2.29 -2.61
C LEU A 26 9.13 3.36 -3.68
N GLY A 27 8.62 4.54 -3.38
CA GLY A 27 8.66 5.70 -4.25
C GLY A 27 7.28 6.25 -4.57
N ILE A 28 7.20 7.07 -5.60
CA ILE A 28 5.98 7.76 -6.01
C ILE A 28 5.47 7.13 -7.31
N TRP A 29 4.18 6.84 -7.35
CA TRP A 29 3.50 6.22 -8.46
C TRP A 29 2.26 7.02 -8.84
N THR A 30 1.94 7.05 -10.13
CA THR A 30 0.74 7.72 -10.65
C THR A 30 -0.17 6.70 -11.30
N LEU A 31 -1.46 6.79 -10.98
CA LEU A 31 -2.54 6.03 -11.62
C LEU A 31 -3.44 7.00 -12.37
N SER A 32 -3.51 6.87 -13.68
CA SER A 32 -4.47 7.64 -14.49
C SER A 32 -5.77 6.88 -14.64
N ILE A 33 -6.88 7.57 -14.45
CA ILE A 33 -8.24 7.01 -14.62
C ILE A 33 -8.95 7.86 -15.67
N PRO A 34 -8.72 7.58 -16.98
CA PRO A 34 -9.24 8.42 -18.07
C PRO A 34 -10.76 8.53 -18.07
N GLN A 35 -11.47 7.45 -17.71
CA GLN A 35 -12.93 7.42 -17.68
C GLN A 35 -13.53 8.43 -16.70
N LEU A 36 -12.75 8.80 -15.67
CA LEU A 36 -13.16 9.76 -14.65
C LEU A 36 -12.46 11.12 -14.81
N SER A 37 -11.62 11.28 -15.84
CA SER A 37 -10.76 12.46 -16.03
C SER A 37 -9.99 12.81 -14.75
N CYS A 38 -9.45 11.81 -14.09
CA CYS A 38 -8.83 11.91 -12.79
C CYS A 38 -7.54 11.10 -12.75
N SER A 39 -6.62 11.52 -11.91
CA SER A 39 -5.43 10.74 -11.61
C SER A 39 -5.18 10.70 -10.11
N GLU A 40 -4.51 9.64 -9.66
CA GLU A 40 -4.14 9.45 -8.26
C GLU A 40 -2.63 9.36 -8.14
N THR A 41 -2.11 9.82 -7.03
CA THR A 41 -0.69 9.73 -6.70
C THR A 41 -0.53 8.93 -5.42
N TYR A 42 0.35 7.94 -5.45
CA TYR A 42 0.66 7.05 -4.33
C TYR A 42 2.12 7.23 -3.97
N HIS A 43 2.40 7.55 -2.73
CA HIS A 43 3.77 7.62 -2.22
C HIS A 43 3.97 6.53 -1.16
N PHE A 44 4.67 5.48 -1.52
CA PHE A 44 5.07 4.41 -0.60
C PHE A 44 6.42 4.78 0.01
N ARG A 45 6.43 5.07 1.30
CA ARG A 45 7.61 5.54 2.01
C ARG A 45 8.34 4.39 2.70
N GLY A 46 9.65 4.56 2.87
CA GLY A 46 10.51 3.57 3.51
C GLY A 46 10.22 3.30 4.99
N ASP A 47 9.47 4.18 5.65
CA ASP A 47 9.04 4.00 7.04
C ASP A 47 7.77 3.15 7.19
N GLY A 48 7.21 2.64 6.09
CA GLY A 48 5.98 1.85 6.11
C GLY A 48 4.70 2.69 6.07
N THR A 49 4.80 3.96 5.73
CA THR A 49 3.63 4.83 5.53
C THR A 49 3.38 5.06 4.05
N MET A 50 2.12 5.24 3.69
CA MET A 50 1.68 5.52 2.33
C MET A 50 0.81 6.77 2.32
N LEU A 51 1.12 7.71 1.44
CA LEU A 51 0.32 8.90 1.20
C LEU A 51 -0.38 8.76 -0.15
N VAL A 52 -1.70 8.92 -0.17
CA VAL A 52 -2.50 8.89 -1.40
C VAL A 52 -3.20 10.22 -1.60
N LYS A 53 -3.06 10.75 -2.80
CA LYS A 53 -3.83 11.92 -3.24
C LYS A 53 -4.72 11.46 -4.39
N SER A 54 -6.02 11.63 -4.21
CA SER A 54 -7.04 11.23 -5.18
C SER A 54 -8.09 12.32 -5.27
N LYS A 55 -8.08 13.10 -6.35
CA LYS A 55 -8.88 14.31 -6.50
C LYS A 55 -8.60 15.28 -5.34
N GLU A 56 -9.60 15.55 -4.48
CA GLU A 56 -9.42 16.42 -3.31
C GLU A 56 -9.04 15.61 -2.05
N GLU A 57 -9.15 14.30 -2.11
CA GLU A 57 -8.79 13.44 -0.97
C GLU A 57 -7.28 13.40 -0.77
N VAL A 58 -6.90 13.49 0.51
CA VAL A 58 -5.54 13.16 0.97
C VAL A 58 -5.70 12.16 2.09
N SER A 59 -5.19 10.94 1.90
CA SER A 59 -5.22 9.90 2.91
C SER A 59 -3.83 9.40 3.23
N GLU A 60 -3.64 8.95 4.46
CA GLU A 60 -2.41 8.35 4.93
C GLU A 60 -2.71 6.99 5.53
N SER A 61 -1.88 6.01 5.18
CA SER A 61 -2.01 4.63 5.62
C SER A 61 -0.69 4.12 6.18
N GLU A 62 -0.77 3.11 7.01
CA GLU A 62 0.34 2.23 7.33
C GLU A 62 0.23 1.00 6.44
N PHE A 63 1.33 0.55 5.85
CA PHE A 63 1.31 -0.61 4.96
C PHE A 63 2.42 -1.61 5.29
N THR A 64 2.16 -2.85 4.92
CA THR A 64 3.16 -3.92 4.83
C THR A 64 3.11 -4.52 3.44
N ILE A 65 4.26 -4.97 2.96
CA ILE A 65 4.39 -5.65 1.68
C ILE A 65 5.34 -6.83 1.85
N THR A 66 5.02 -7.97 1.25
CA THR A 66 5.92 -9.13 1.27
C THR A 66 7.24 -8.78 0.58
N GLU A 67 8.36 -9.24 1.14
CA GLU A 67 9.70 -8.95 0.60
C GLU A 67 9.95 -9.62 -0.74
N LYS A 68 9.35 -10.79 -0.94
CA LYS A 68 9.46 -11.58 -2.16
C LYS A 68 8.09 -11.85 -2.76
N PRO A 69 8.00 -11.97 -4.08
CA PRO A 69 6.75 -12.34 -4.72
C PRO A 69 6.40 -13.80 -4.45
N SER A 70 5.11 -14.11 -4.54
CA SER A 70 4.61 -15.48 -4.55
C SER A 70 5.08 -16.20 -5.81
N THR A 71 4.82 -17.52 -5.88
CA THR A 71 5.10 -18.33 -7.08
C THR A 71 4.35 -17.83 -8.31
N LYS A 72 3.25 -17.10 -8.12
CA LYS A 72 2.50 -16.46 -9.21
C LYS A 72 3.02 -15.06 -9.56
N GLY A 73 4.04 -14.56 -8.86
CA GLY A 73 4.65 -13.28 -9.13
C GLY A 73 4.01 -12.08 -8.46
N PHE A 74 3.17 -12.30 -7.45
CA PHE A 74 2.47 -11.23 -6.73
C PHE A 74 3.05 -10.98 -5.34
N TYR A 75 3.19 -9.71 -5.00
CA TYR A 75 3.49 -9.25 -3.64
C TYR A 75 2.19 -8.95 -2.92
N LYS A 76 2.04 -9.41 -1.70
CA LYS A 76 0.86 -9.10 -0.87
C LYS A 76 1.06 -7.77 -0.17
N LEU A 77 0.18 -6.83 -0.47
CA LEU A 77 0.14 -5.50 0.12
C LEU A 77 -1.05 -5.41 1.07
N GLU A 78 -0.80 -5.10 2.32
CA GLU A 78 -1.83 -4.84 3.32
C GLU A 78 -1.69 -3.43 3.84
N ASP A 79 -2.78 -2.67 3.87
CA ASP A 79 -2.76 -1.32 4.40
C ASP A 79 -3.93 -1.04 5.32
N LYS A 80 -3.72 -0.10 6.23
CA LYS A 80 -4.71 0.42 7.16
C LYS A 80 -4.72 1.94 7.05
N ILE A 81 -5.88 2.50 6.75
CA ILE A 81 -6.07 3.95 6.69
C ILE A 81 -5.99 4.51 8.11
N VAL A 82 -5.03 5.38 8.36
CA VAL A 82 -4.83 5.99 9.69
C VAL A 82 -5.23 7.45 9.74
N LYS A 83 -5.30 8.11 8.56
CA LYS A 83 -5.68 9.52 8.48
C LYS A 83 -6.32 9.80 7.12
N ASP A 84 -7.36 10.63 7.11
CA ASP A 84 -8.05 11.04 5.89
C ASP A 84 -8.65 12.44 6.09
N ASN A 85 -8.66 13.25 5.03
CA ASN A 85 -9.20 14.61 5.13
C ASN A 85 -10.71 14.70 4.92
N GLY A 86 -11.39 13.57 4.73
CA GLY A 86 -12.85 13.53 4.56
C GLY A 86 -13.37 14.03 3.21
N LYS A 87 -12.48 14.26 2.24
CA LYS A 87 -12.86 14.69 0.90
C LYS A 87 -13.12 13.49 0.00
N GLN A 88 -13.86 13.71 -1.09
CA GLN A 88 -14.14 12.67 -2.07
C GLN A 88 -12.90 12.34 -2.91
N ASP A 89 -12.73 11.06 -3.19
CA ASP A 89 -11.71 10.55 -4.11
C ASP A 89 -12.17 10.64 -5.58
N CYS A 90 -11.37 10.12 -6.50
CA CYS A 90 -11.69 10.09 -7.93
C CYS A 90 -13.00 9.38 -8.24
N SER A 91 -13.41 8.40 -7.44
CA SER A 91 -14.67 7.67 -7.61
C SER A 91 -15.87 8.34 -6.93
N GLY A 92 -15.65 9.46 -6.24
CA GLY A 92 -16.69 10.17 -5.49
C GLY A 92 -16.94 9.60 -4.11
N GLU A 93 -16.12 8.67 -3.64
CA GLU A 93 -16.25 8.05 -2.34
C GLU A 93 -15.44 8.79 -1.28
N ILE A 94 -15.89 8.65 -0.03
CA ILE A 94 -15.18 9.14 1.15
C ILE A 94 -14.60 7.93 1.88
N THR A 95 -13.28 7.94 2.06
CA THR A 95 -12.55 6.86 2.72
C THR A 95 -12.77 6.91 4.23
N LYS A 96 -12.97 5.74 4.84
CA LYS A 96 -13.17 5.62 6.26
C LYS A 96 -11.87 5.28 6.98
N VAL A 97 -11.46 6.11 7.93
CA VAL A 97 -10.32 5.84 8.81
C VAL A 97 -10.53 4.53 9.58
N GLY A 98 -9.49 3.71 9.68
CA GLY A 98 -9.53 2.41 10.29
C GLY A 98 -9.79 1.26 9.31
N SER A 99 -10.19 1.57 8.07
CA SER A 99 -10.38 0.56 7.02
C SER A 99 -9.07 -0.15 6.70
N ARG A 100 -9.16 -1.47 6.52
CA ARG A 100 -8.04 -2.32 6.11
C ARG A 100 -8.30 -2.86 4.72
N VAL A 101 -7.27 -2.88 3.89
CA VAL A 101 -7.36 -3.35 2.51
C VAL A 101 -6.20 -4.31 2.26
N THR A 102 -6.49 -5.39 1.55
CA THR A 102 -5.48 -6.32 1.04
C THR A 102 -5.53 -6.31 -0.48
N ASN A 103 -4.38 -6.06 -1.09
CA ASN A 103 -4.20 -6.09 -2.54
C ASN A 103 -2.97 -6.91 -2.90
N TYR A 104 -2.86 -7.26 -4.17
CA TYR A 104 -1.74 -8.02 -4.70
C TYR A 104 -1.11 -7.22 -5.84
N VAL A 105 0.19 -7.00 -5.74
CA VAL A 105 0.95 -6.15 -6.65
C VAL A 105 1.82 -7.02 -7.55
N ARG A 106 1.74 -6.81 -8.85
CA ARG A 106 2.61 -7.46 -9.82
C ARG A 106 3.32 -6.42 -10.66
N PHE A 107 4.65 -6.44 -10.61
CA PHE A 107 5.46 -5.50 -11.36
C PHE A 107 5.68 -5.95 -12.80
N HIS A 108 5.70 -4.98 -13.70
CA HIS A 108 6.28 -5.18 -15.02
C HIS A 108 7.78 -5.47 -14.86
N PRO A 109 8.39 -6.33 -15.71
CA PRO A 109 9.81 -6.65 -15.61
C PRO A 109 10.76 -5.44 -15.59
N SER A 110 10.35 -4.31 -16.19
CA SER A 110 11.12 -3.07 -16.15
C SER A 110 11.22 -2.44 -14.75
N GLY A 111 10.32 -2.80 -13.84
CA GLY A 111 10.20 -2.13 -12.54
C GLY A 111 9.57 -0.74 -12.58
N ALA A 112 9.20 -0.26 -13.78
CA ALA A 112 8.67 1.10 -13.97
C ALA A 112 7.14 1.16 -13.87
N ARG A 113 6.46 0.02 -13.85
CA ARG A 113 4.99 -0.08 -13.79
C ARG A 113 4.58 -1.29 -12.97
N PHE A 114 3.39 -1.22 -12.38
CA PHE A 114 2.76 -2.38 -11.74
C PHE A 114 1.23 -2.32 -11.88
N VAL A 115 0.60 -3.47 -11.67
CA VAL A 115 -0.85 -3.58 -11.50
C VAL A 115 -1.16 -3.97 -10.06
N MET A 116 -2.31 -3.52 -9.57
CA MET A 116 -2.80 -3.85 -8.23
C MET A 116 -4.11 -4.60 -8.37
N CYS A 117 -4.17 -5.79 -7.80
CA CYS A 117 -5.26 -6.74 -8.02
C CYS A 117 -5.91 -7.14 -6.69
N GLU A 118 -7.19 -7.50 -6.73
CA GLU A 118 -7.90 -7.99 -5.54
C GLU A 118 -7.45 -9.40 -5.14
N GLU A 119 -6.93 -10.16 -6.10
CA GLU A 119 -6.46 -11.54 -5.92
C GLU A 119 -5.14 -11.75 -6.67
N GLU A 120 -4.49 -12.86 -6.45
CA GLU A 120 -3.31 -13.29 -7.22
C GLU A 120 -3.71 -13.77 -8.63
N SER A 121 -4.37 -12.90 -9.37
CA SER A 121 -4.90 -13.14 -10.70
C SER A 121 -4.96 -11.81 -11.45
N MET A 122 -4.81 -11.85 -12.77
CA MET A 122 -4.95 -10.66 -13.63
C MET A 122 -6.41 -10.29 -13.93
N ALA A 123 -7.38 -10.98 -13.34
CA ALA A 123 -8.80 -10.79 -13.66
C ALA A 123 -9.41 -9.51 -13.05
N THR A 124 -8.93 -9.11 -11.87
CA THR A 124 -9.50 -7.98 -11.11
C THR A 124 -8.39 -6.99 -10.70
N CYS A 125 -7.77 -6.39 -11.69
CA CYS A 125 -6.65 -5.47 -11.49
C CYS A 125 -6.98 -4.06 -11.93
N ILE A 126 -6.42 -3.09 -11.22
CA ILE A 126 -6.34 -1.71 -11.64
C ILE A 126 -4.89 -1.36 -12.00
N GLY A 127 -4.73 -0.41 -12.89
CA GLY A 127 -3.41 0.02 -13.33
C GLY A 127 -3.38 0.32 -14.83
N PRO A 128 -2.21 0.53 -15.40
CA PRO A 128 -0.92 0.46 -14.72
C PRO A 128 -0.66 1.65 -13.79
N PHE A 129 -0.05 1.38 -12.67
CA PHE A 129 0.61 2.40 -11.87
C PHE A 129 1.97 2.65 -12.52
N GLU A 130 2.29 3.90 -12.76
CA GLU A 130 3.54 4.29 -13.39
C GLU A 130 4.43 5.03 -12.40
N ARG A 131 5.71 4.67 -12.38
CA ARG A 131 6.66 5.34 -11.50
C ARG A 131 6.78 6.80 -11.92
N ALA A 132 6.49 7.70 -11.00
CA ALA A 132 6.72 9.11 -11.20
C ALA A 132 8.23 9.36 -11.30
N PRO A 133 8.67 10.28 -12.18
CA PRO A 133 10.08 10.66 -12.20
C PRO A 133 10.49 11.16 -10.82
N ALA A 134 11.70 10.78 -10.39
CA ALA A 134 12.29 11.35 -9.20
C ALA A 134 12.17 12.87 -9.32
N GLN A 135 11.50 13.51 -8.33
CA GLN A 135 11.40 14.94 -8.33
C GLN A 135 12.82 15.50 -8.29
N GLY A 136 13.29 16.00 -9.43
CA GLY A 136 14.54 16.72 -9.49
C GLY A 136 14.41 17.90 -8.55
N ILE A 137 15.14 17.81 -7.52
CA ILE A 137 15.23 18.89 -6.56
C ILE A 137 16.29 19.83 -7.05
#